data_982e1c7ce4d08332f5aa2da2e5d01a5d
#
_entry.id   982e1c7ce4d08332f5aa2da2e5d01a5d
#
_cell.length_a   1.000
_cell.length_b   1.000
_cell.length_c   1.000
_cell.angle_alpha   90.00
_cell.angle_beta   90.00
_cell.angle_gamma   90.00
#
_symmetry.space_group_name_H-M   'P 1'
#
loop_
_entity.id
_entity.type
_entity.pdbx_description
1 polymer ?
#
loop_
_entity_poly.entity_id
_entity_poly.type
_entity_poly.pdbx_seq_one_letter_code
_entity_poly.pdbx_strand_id
1 'polypeptide(L)'
;MSNFSESMNSSMSPCVAARICKCGVSPKLNTSWTQLNPGRRFFACKIGKKKGGCDYFCWYDDEMPTQAKNIIWGLLKRVKAFEEEKVRAKRRRILLTIVVVLLVVLWKLYD
;
A
#
# COMPACT_ATOMS: atom_id res chain seq x y z
N MET A 1 13.78 -14.94 -26.83
CA MET A 1 13.38 -15.54 -25.54
C MET A 1 14.54 -15.88 -24.63
N SER A 2 15.72 -16.12 -25.18
CA SER A 2 16.94 -16.36 -24.38
C SER A 2 17.41 -15.13 -23.60
N ASN A 3 17.01 -13.93 -24.00
CA ASN A 3 17.44 -12.68 -23.34
C ASN A 3 16.75 -12.42 -21.99
N PHE A 4 15.66 -13.13 -21.72
CA PHE A 4 14.92 -12.95 -20.48
C PHE A 4 15.64 -13.56 -19.27
N SER A 5 16.36 -14.67 -19.47
CA SER A 5 17.10 -15.31 -18.41
C SER A 5 18.42 -14.60 -18.07
N GLU A 6 19.02 -13.90 -19.03
CA GLU A 6 20.24 -13.13 -18.78
C GLU A 6 19.98 -11.87 -17.98
N SER A 7 18.83 -11.21 -18.21
CA SER A 7 18.49 -10.00 -17.46
C SER A 7 18.16 -10.28 -16.00
N MET A 8 17.74 -11.49 -15.67
CA MET A 8 17.50 -11.89 -14.29
C MET A 8 18.78 -12.10 -13.49
N ASN A 9 19.85 -12.50 -14.16
CA ASN A 9 21.13 -12.78 -13.49
C ASN A 9 21.92 -11.51 -13.19
N SER A 10 21.75 -10.46 -13.96
CA SER A 10 22.48 -9.21 -13.76
C SER A 10 21.80 -8.28 -12.75
N SER A 11 20.54 -8.56 -12.39
CA SER A 11 19.75 -7.71 -11.50
C SER A 11 19.65 -8.27 -10.08
N MET A 12 20.41 -9.29 -9.74
CA MET A 12 20.46 -9.75 -8.34
C MET A 12 21.10 -8.66 -7.49
N SER A 13 20.22 -7.89 -6.86
CA SER A 13 20.59 -6.84 -5.93
C SER A 13 21.47 -7.44 -4.83
N PRO A 14 22.57 -6.77 -4.46
CA PRO A 14 23.48 -7.28 -3.41
C PRO A 14 22.80 -7.57 -2.08
N CYS A 15 21.58 -7.13 -1.94
CA CYS A 15 20.76 -7.35 -0.75
C CYS A 15 20.31 -8.79 -0.57
N VAL A 16 20.23 -9.56 -1.65
CA VAL A 16 19.81 -10.96 -1.58
C VAL A 16 20.86 -11.80 -0.87
N ALA A 17 22.13 -11.40 -0.95
CA ALA A 17 23.23 -12.10 -0.29
C ALA A 17 23.28 -11.85 1.22
N ALA A 18 22.84 -10.67 1.67
CA ALA A 18 22.84 -10.29 3.09
C ALA A 18 21.42 -10.31 3.65
N ARG A 19 20.92 -11.52 3.95
CA ARG A 19 19.56 -11.70 4.46
C ARG A 19 19.40 -11.40 5.95
N ILE A 20 20.37 -10.74 6.55
CA ILE A 20 20.35 -10.44 7.98
C ILE A 20 20.59 -8.94 8.18
N CYS A 21 19.68 -8.27 8.87
CA CYS A 21 19.88 -6.87 9.22
C CYS A 21 20.78 -6.75 10.47
N LYS A 22 21.12 -5.51 10.85
CA LYS A 22 21.97 -5.25 12.00
C LYS A 22 21.42 -5.79 13.31
N CYS A 23 20.10 -6.02 13.37
CA CYS A 23 19.44 -6.60 14.56
C CYS A 23 19.57 -8.12 14.64
N GLY A 24 20.21 -8.78 13.67
CA GLY A 24 20.35 -10.23 13.63
C GLY A 24 19.09 -10.98 13.25
N VAL A 25 18.03 -10.28 12.86
CA VAL A 25 16.73 -10.85 12.46
C VAL A 25 16.61 -10.83 10.95
N SER A 26 15.88 -11.78 10.38
CA SER A 26 15.60 -11.79 8.94
C SER A 26 14.76 -10.56 8.56
N PRO A 27 15.20 -9.77 7.56
CA PRO A 27 14.41 -8.61 7.12
C PRO A 27 13.08 -9.04 6.52
N LYS A 28 12.10 -8.18 6.63
CA LYS A 28 10.76 -8.41 6.08
C LYS A 28 10.66 -7.81 4.68
N LEU A 29 10.06 -8.56 3.75
CA LEU A 29 9.78 -8.08 2.41
C LEU A 29 8.50 -7.26 2.42
N ASN A 30 8.59 -6.00 2.03
CA ASN A 30 7.47 -5.06 1.97
C ASN A 30 7.29 -4.54 0.55
N THR A 31 6.13 -3.95 0.27
CA THR A 31 5.83 -3.34 -1.00
C THR A 31 5.63 -1.83 -0.83
N SER A 32 6.32 -1.05 -1.65
CA SER A 32 6.19 0.40 -1.66
C SER A 32 4.97 0.83 -2.48
N TRP A 33 4.23 1.83 -1.99
CA TRP A 33 3.08 2.41 -2.70
C TRP A 33 3.24 3.91 -2.84
N THR A 34 4.47 4.37 -2.98
CA THR A 34 4.78 5.79 -3.23
C THR A 34 4.67 6.11 -4.71
N GLN A 35 4.56 7.39 -5.02
CA GLN A 35 4.49 7.86 -6.40
C GLN A 35 5.73 7.49 -7.21
N LEU A 36 6.90 7.53 -6.57
CA LEU A 36 8.18 7.24 -7.23
C LEU A 36 8.43 5.74 -7.39
N ASN A 37 7.89 4.91 -6.50
CA ASN A 37 8.15 3.48 -6.50
C ASN A 37 6.88 2.66 -6.21
N PRO A 38 5.81 2.79 -7.04
CA PRO A 38 4.57 2.09 -6.81
C PRO A 38 4.71 0.58 -7.12
N GLY A 39 4.40 -0.25 -6.14
CA GLY A 39 4.46 -1.71 -6.30
C GLY A 39 5.87 -2.29 -6.23
N ARG A 40 6.90 -1.48 -5.98
CA ARG A 40 8.28 -1.94 -5.86
C ARG A 40 8.51 -2.54 -4.47
N ARG A 41 9.08 -3.75 -4.44
CA ARG A 41 9.32 -4.45 -3.19
C ARG A 41 10.69 -4.12 -2.62
N PHE A 42 10.78 -4.16 -1.31
CA PHE A 42 12.02 -3.88 -0.60
C PHE A 42 12.11 -4.68 0.71
N PHE A 43 13.32 -4.93 1.16
CA PHE A 43 13.58 -5.52 2.47
C PHE A 43 13.83 -4.41 3.48
N ALA A 44 13.20 -4.53 4.63
CA ALA A 44 13.39 -3.62 5.75
C ALA A 44 13.47 -4.42 7.05
N CYS A 45 14.04 -3.83 8.10
CA CYS A 45 14.11 -4.47 9.40
C CYS A 45 12.71 -4.83 9.90
N LYS A 46 12.54 -6.07 10.33
CA LYS A 46 11.27 -6.59 10.83
C LYS A 46 10.75 -5.83 12.05
N ILE A 47 11.67 -5.39 12.90
CA ILE A 47 11.33 -4.66 14.13
C ILE A 47 10.95 -3.20 13.82
N GLY A 48 11.62 -2.59 12.85
CA GLY A 48 11.40 -1.20 12.47
C GLY A 48 12.13 -0.22 13.39
N LYS A 49 12.57 0.90 12.82
CA LYS A 49 13.37 1.90 13.52
C LYS A 49 12.65 2.49 14.73
N LYS A 50 11.33 2.70 14.63
CA LYS A 50 10.52 3.26 15.70
C LYS A 50 10.37 2.35 16.91
N LYS A 51 10.56 1.04 16.75
CA LYS A 51 10.42 0.04 17.80
C LYS A 51 11.75 -0.48 18.33
N GLY A 52 12.84 0.24 18.08
CA GLY A 52 14.18 -0.18 18.52
C GLY A 52 14.93 -1.02 17.51
N GLY A 53 14.44 -1.18 16.30
CA GLY A 53 15.12 -1.86 15.22
C GLY A 53 16.16 -0.98 14.55
N CYS A 54 16.80 -1.50 13.50
CA CYS A 54 17.78 -0.76 12.72
C CYS A 54 17.16 -0.11 11.49
N ASP A 55 17.95 0.65 10.76
CA ASP A 55 17.55 1.35 9.54
C ASP A 55 17.81 0.56 8.26
N TYR A 56 17.89 -0.78 8.37
CA TYR A 56 18.17 -1.64 7.22
C TYR A 56 17.08 -1.46 6.16
N PHE A 57 17.52 -1.19 4.94
CA PHE A 57 16.64 -1.01 3.80
C PHE A 57 17.37 -1.44 2.53
N CYS A 58 16.69 -2.21 1.70
CA CYS A 58 17.26 -2.63 0.43
C CYS A 58 16.18 -2.97 -0.59
N TRP A 59 16.25 -2.36 -1.76
CA TRP A 59 15.32 -2.66 -2.84
C TRP A 59 15.52 -4.08 -3.36
N TYR A 60 14.44 -4.83 -3.43
CA TYR A 60 14.42 -6.18 -3.97
C TYR A 60 14.19 -6.17 -5.48
N ASP A 61 13.23 -5.38 -5.95
CA ASP A 61 12.93 -5.24 -7.37
C ASP A 61 13.72 -4.08 -7.99
N ASP A 62 14.01 -4.20 -9.28
CA ASP A 62 14.64 -3.13 -10.03
C ASP A 62 13.68 -1.94 -10.21
N GLU A 63 14.26 -0.78 -10.53
CA GLU A 63 13.46 0.40 -10.78
C GLU A 63 12.62 0.21 -12.04
N MET A 64 11.32 0.53 -11.94
CA MET A 64 10.41 0.43 -13.07
C MET A 64 10.59 1.59 -14.03
N PRO A 65 10.27 1.37 -15.34
CA PRO A 65 10.18 2.48 -16.29
C PRO A 65 9.17 3.54 -15.82
N THR A 66 9.42 4.79 -16.14
CA THR A 66 8.56 5.91 -15.76
C THR A 66 7.11 5.70 -16.23
N GLN A 67 6.93 5.14 -17.42
CA GLN A 67 5.62 4.87 -17.97
C GLN A 67 4.83 3.90 -17.09
N ALA A 68 5.46 2.81 -16.65
CA ALA A 68 4.84 1.83 -15.76
C ALA A 68 4.45 2.46 -14.43
N LYS A 69 5.32 3.29 -13.86
CA LYS A 69 5.03 4.02 -12.61
C LYS A 69 3.80 4.91 -12.76
N ASN A 70 3.70 5.63 -13.85
CA ASN A 70 2.58 6.53 -14.11
C ASN A 70 1.26 5.78 -14.25
N ILE A 71 1.27 4.64 -14.93
CA ILE A 71 0.09 3.80 -15.09
C ILE A 71 -0.38 3.26 -13.74
N ILE A 72 0.53 2.69 -12.97
CA ILE A 72 0.21 2.11 -11.65
C ILE A 72 -0.31 3.20 -10.71
N TRP A 73 0.34 4.34 -10.68
CA TRP A 73 -0.06 5.46 -9.82
C TRP A 73 -1.43 6.00 -10.21
N GLY A 74 -1.70 6.12 -11.53
CA GLY A 74 -3.00 6.53 -12.03
C GLY A 74 -4.11 5.57 -11.62
N LEU A 75 -3.86 4.26 -11.70
CA LEU A 75 -4.81 3.24 -11.27
C LEU A 75 -5.05 3.29 -9.75
N LEU A 76 -4.00 3.48 -8.96
CA LEU A 76 -4.13 3.61 -7.50
C LEU A 76 -5.00 4.81 -7.13
N LYS A 77 -4.83 5.94 -7.81
CA LYS A 77 -5.67 7.13 -7.58
C LYS A 77 -7.14 6.85 -7.88
N ARG A 78 -7.43 6.12 -8.96
CA ARG A 78 -8.81 5.77 -9.33
C ARG A 78 -9.44 4.85 -8.28
N VAL A 79 -8.71 3.85 -7.83
CA VAL A 79 -9.18 2.93 -6.78
C VAL A 79 -9.49 3.69 -5.51
N LYS A 80 -8.59 4.58 -5.11
CA LYS A 80 -8.75 5.39 -3.89
C LYS A 80 -9.97 6.31 -3.99
N ALA A 81 -10.14 6.99 -5.12
CA ALA A 81 -11.30 7.85 -5.37
C ALA A 81 -12.60 7.05 -5.31
N PHE A 82 -12.62 5.85 -5.88
CA PHE A 82 -13.77 4.96 -5.85
C PHE A 82 -14.13 4.52 -4.44
N GLU A 83 -13.13 4.21 -3.63
CA GLU A 83 -13.34 3.85 -2.21
C GLU A 83 -13.90 5.04 -1.42
N GLU A 84 -13.40 6.24 -1.66
CA GLU A 84 -13.91 7.46 -1.02
C GLU A 84 -15.37 7.71 -1.37
N GLU A 85 -15.77 7.49 -2.63
CA GLU A 85 -17.16 7.60 -3.06
C GLU A 85 -18.05 6.58 -2.33
N LYS A 86 -17.60 5.35 -2.19
CA LYS A 86 -18.32 4.32 -1.43
C LYS A 86 -18.54 4.73 0.02
N VAL A 87 -17.52 5.27 0.66
CA VAL A 87 -17.60 5.74 2.04
C VAL A 87 -18.60 6.89 2.16
N ARG A 88 -18.57 7.85 1.24
CA ARG A 88 -19.52 8.96 1.21
C ARG A 88 -20.95 8.48 1.02
N ALA A 89 -21.17 7.55 0.10
CA ALA A 89 -22.49 6.97 -0.14
C ALA A 89 -23.01 6.24 1.10
N LYS A 90 -22.16 5.50 1.78
CA LYS A 90 -22.50 4.82 3.02
C LYS A 90 -22.88 5.81 4.12
N ARG A 91 -22.12 6.89 4.28
CA ARG A 91 -22.42 7.96 5.23
C ARG A 91 -23.78 8.60 4.96
N ARG A 92 -24.08 8.90 3.70
CA ARG A 92 -25.36 9.47 3.29
C ARG A 92 -26.52 8.55 3.69
N ARG A 93 -26.38 7.23 3.43
CA ARG A 93 -27.41 6.26 3.80
C ARG A 93 -27.64 6.23 5.30
N ILE A 94 -26.56 6.22 6.09
CA ILE A 94 -26.64 6.22 7.55
C ILE A 94 -27.35 7.49 8.05
N LEU A 95 -26.98 8.66 7.53
CA LEU A 95 -27.58 9.94 7.91
C LEU A 95 -29.07 9.97 7.56
N LEU A 96 -29.44 9.53 6.35
CA LEU A 96 -30.85 9.47 5.94
C LEU A 96 -31.65 8.53 6.82
N THR A 97 -31.09 7.38 7.18
CA THR A 97 -31.73 6.41 8.07
C THR A 97 -31.97 7.03 9.45
N ILE A 98 -30.99 7.72 10.00
CA ILE A 98 -31.12 8.41 11.30
C ILE A 98 -32.20 9.47 11.25
N VAL A 99 -32.24 10.28 10.19
CA VAL A 99 -33.25 11.34 10.01
C VAL A 99 -34.65 10.72 9.96
N VAL A 100 -34.84 9.65 9.18
CA VAL A 100 -36.13 8.97 9.06
C VAL A 100 -36.58 8.41 10.41
N VAL A 101 -35.66 7.76 11.14
CA VAL A 101 -35.98 7.20 12.48
C VAL A 101 -36.40 8.31 13.44
N LEU A 102 -35.67 9.43 13.45
CA LEU A 102 -36.00 10.59 14.31
C LEU A 102 -37.38 11.16 13.97
N LEU A 103 -37.69 11.29 12.69
CA LEU A 103 -39.01 11.81 12.25
C LEU A 103 -40.13 10.87 12.69
N VAL A 104 -39.94 9.56 12.57
CA VAL A 104 -40.96 8.59 13.00
C VAL A 104 -41.15 8.64 14.52
N VAL A 105 -40.07 8.74 15.29
CA VAL A 105 -40.14 8.86 16.75
C VAL A 105 -40.86 10.13 17.17
N LEU A 106 -40.52 11.28 16.56
CA LEU A 106 -41.16 12.53 16.85
C LEU A 106 -42.65 12.49 16.50
N TRP A 107 -43.02 11.88 15.38
CA TRP A 107 -44.42 11.73 14.97
C TRP A 107 -45.22 10.92 16.00
N LYS A 108 -44.64 9.80 16.49
CA LYS A 108 -45.29 8.98 17.51
C LYS A 108 -45.44 9.70 18.84
N LEU A 109 -44.44 10.52 19.22
CA LEU A 109 -44.49 11.30 20.46
C LEU A 109 -45.50 12.46 20.39
N TYR A 110 -45.73 12.97 19.18
CA TYR A 110 -46.66 14.08 18.97
C TYR A 110 -48.12 13.64 18.87
N ASP A 111 -48.32 12.38 18.49
CA ASP A 111 -49.63 11.77 18.37
C ASP A 111 -49.98 11.05 19.69
#